data_b4d936c8ebbe9ce4a7b525663ae80182
#
_entry.id   b4d936c8ebbe9ce4a7b525663ae80182
#
_cell.length_a   1.000
_cell.length_b   1.000
_cell.length_c   1.000
_cell.angle_alpha   90.00
_cell.angle_beta   90.00
_cell.angle_gamma   90.00
#
_symmetry.space_group_name_H-M   'P 1'
#
loop_
_entity.id
_entity.type
_entity.pdbx_description
1 polymer ?
#
loop_
_entity_poly.entity_id
_entity_poly.type
_entity_poly.pdbx_seq_one_letter_code
_entity_poly.pdbx_strand_id
1 'polypeptide(L)'
;MTIQVGELLPNIELQVMGSNGPEKVQTGDLFAGKKVVLFAVPGAFTPTCSAAHLPGFVVDADKLKAKGVDSIICTSVNDTFVMDAWGKAHNAEQIIMLADGLAEFAKAVGLTQDRTASQMGIRSQRYAMIVNDGVVEVLNIDEKGLETTSSEAILAAL
;
A
#
# COMPACT_ATOMS: atom_id res chain seq x y z
N MET A 1 -7.99 -16.15 -4.98
CA MET A 1 -8.50 -16.20 -3.59
C MET A 1 -7.97 -15.00 -2.82
N THR A 2 -8.83 -14.36 -2.04
CA THR A 2 -8.44 -13.21 -1.23
C THR A 2 -7.63 -13.67 -0.01
N ILE A 3 -6.52 -13.00 0.25
CA ILE A 3 -5.70 -13.27 1.44
C ILE A 3 -6.51 -13.02 2.71
N GLN A 4 -6.21 -13.78 3.77
CA GLN A 4 -6.92 -13.73 5.04
C GLN A 4 -5.96 -13.40 6.19
N VAL A 5 -6.52 -12.88 7.29
CA VAL A 5 -5.78 -12.72 8.54
C VAL A 5 -5.18 -14.07 8.97
N GLY A 6 -3.93 -14.06 9.37
CA GLY A 6 -3.17 -15.26 9.73
C GLY A 6 -2.36 -15.85 8.60
N GLU A 7 -2.57 -15.40 7.36
CA GLU A 7 -1.81 -15.90 6.21
C GLU A 7 -0.55 -15.07 5.97
N LEU A 8 0.45 -15.74 5.38
CA LEU A 8 1.70 -15.10 4.98
C LEU A 8 1.51 -14.38 3.64
N LEU A 9 2.02 -13.15 3.54
CA LEU A 9 2.01 -12.42 2.28
C LEU A 9 2.93 -13.08 1.24
N PRO A 10 2.57 -13.03 -0.04
CA PRO A 10 3.42 -13.61 -1.09
C PRO A 10 4.70 -12.81 -1.27
N ASN A 11 5.77 -13.51 -1.69
CA ASN A 11 7.02 -12.86 -2.06
C ASN A 11 7.00 -12.59 -3.57
N ILE A 12 6.89 -11.33 -3.93
CA ILE A 12 6.80 -10.86 -5.32
C ILE A 12 7.89 -9.81 -5.55
N GLU A 13 8.55 -9.85 -6.70
CA GLU A 13 9.49 -8.81 -7.11
C GLU A 13 8.74 -7.60 -7.63
N LEU A 14 8.86 -6.48 -6.94
CA LEU A 14 8.28 -5.19 -7.33
C LEU A 14 9.38 -4.15 -7.44
N GLN A 15 9.03 -2.87 -7.54
CA GLN A 15 10.00 -1.79 -7.67
C GLN A 15 9.69 -0.62 -6.73
N VAL A 16 10.75 0.04 -6.31
CA VAL A 16 10.70 1.36 -5.66
C VAL A 16 11.68 2.27 -6.40
N MET A 17 11.52 3.58 -6.23
CA MET A 17 12.49 4.53 -6.76
C MET A 17 13.69 4.61 -5.82
N GLY A 18 14.87 4.29 -6.33
CA GLY A 18 16.13 4.43 -5.61
C GLY A 18 16.88 5.70 -6.04
N SER A 19 18.07 5.89 -5.50
CA SER A 19 18.89 7.08 -5.80
C SER A 19 19.39 7.11 -7.25
N ASN A 20 19.49 5.95 -7.90
CA ASN A 20 19.98 5.82 -9.28
C ASN A 20 18.88 5.36 -10.25
N GLY A 21 17.61 5.53 -9.89
CA GLY A 21 16.47 5.09 -10.69
C GLY A 21 15.70 3.93 -10.05
N PRO A 22 14.81 3.27 -10.80
CA PRO A 22 14.02 2.17 -10.26
C PRO A 22 14.91 1.02 -9.75
N GLU A 23 14.58 0.52 -8.57
CA GLU A 23 15.26 -0.60 -7.93
C GLU A 23 14.27 -1.73 -7.70
N LYS A 24 14.70 -2.97 -7.95
CA LYS A 24 13.92 -4.17 -7.68
C LYS A 24 13.98 -4.50 -6.19
N VAL A 25 12.83 -4.83 -5.61
CA VAL A 25 12.71 -5.26 -4.22
C VAL A 25 11.85 -6.51 -4.14
N GLN A 26 12.17 -7.38 -3.18
CA GLN A 26 11.33 -8.52 -2.87
C GLN A 26 10.38 -8.14 -1.75
N THR A 27 9.08 -8.37 -1.93
CA THR A 27 8.11 -8.03 -0.88
C THR A 27 8.37 -8.79 0.41
N GLY A 28 8.85 -10.03 0.32
CA GLY A 28 9.25 -10.81 1.49
C GLY A 28 10.30 -10.10 2.34
N ASP A 29 11.27 -9.45 1.73
CA ASP A 29 12.32 -8.70 2.43
C ASP A 29 11.78 -7.43 3.08
N LEU A 30 10.76 -6.81 2.48
CA LEU A 30 10.12 -5.61 3.04
C LEU A 30 9.38 -5.92 4.34
N PHE A 31 8.86 -7.13 4.47
CA PHE A 31 8.03 -7.53 5.63
C PHE A 31 8.80 -8.32 6.70
N ALA A 32 9.90 -8.96 6.34
CA ALA A 32 10.61 -9.89 7.24
C ALA A 32 11.08 -9.20 8.52
N GLY A 33 10.68 -9.76 9.68
CA GLY A 33 11.10 -9.28 10.98
C GLY A 33 10.59 -7.90 11.37
N LYS A 34 9.59 -7.38 10.68
CA LYS A 34 9.09 -6.01 10.88
C LYS A 34 7.59 -5.99 11.07
N LYS A 35 7.12 -4.98 11.83
CA LYS A 35 5.72 -4.61 11.87
C LYS A 35 5.48 -3.52 10.83
N VAL A 36 4.66 -3.82 9.83
CA VAL A 36 4.43 -2.97 8.66
C VAL A 36 2.95 -2.62 8.55
N VAL A 37 2.67 -1.37 8.23
CA VAL A 37 1.35 -0.96 7.74
C VAL A 37 1.46 -0.85 6.22
N LEU A 38 0.69 -1.67 5.53
CA LEU A 38 0.59 -1.67 4.07
C LEU A 38 -0.79 -1.17 3.69
N PHE A 39 -0.86 -0.13 2.89
CA PHE A 39 -2.13 0.30 2.31
C PHE A 39 -2.03 0.39 0.79
N ALA A 40 -3.14 0.09 0.14
CA ALA A 40 -3.23 0.09 -1.32
C ALA A 40 -4.34 1.01 -1.77
N VAL A 41 -4.11 1.64 -2.90
CA VAL A 41 -5.05 2.56 -3.53
C VAL A 41 -5.32 2.12 -4.97
N PRO A 42 -6.51 2.42 -5.53
CA PRO A 42 -6.83 2.09 -6.92
C PRO A 42 -5.94 2.81 -7.95
N GLY A 43 -5.41 3.97 -7.61
CA GLY A 43 -4.51 4.68 -8.52
C GLY A 43 -3.92 5.94 -7.92
N ALA A 44 -2.61 6.14 -8.14
CA ALA A 44 -1.94 7.38 -7.82
C ALA A 44 -2.61 8.54 -8.57
N PHE A 45 -2.62 9.71 -7.97
CA PHE A 45 -3.21 10.94 -8.52
C PHE A 45 -4.73 10.90 -8.76
N THR A 46 -5.42 9.85 -8.33
CA THR A 46 -6.88 9.80 -8.38
C THR A 46 -7.49 10.55 -7.19
N PRO A 47 -8.77 11.01 -7.26
CA PRO A 47 -9.31 11.97 -6.29
C PRO A 47 -9.20 11.57 -4.82
N THR A 48 -9.81 10.47 -4.39
CA THR A 48 -9.80 10.04 -2.99
C THR A 48 -8.40 9.64 -2.51
N CYS A 49 -7.63 8.99 -3.37
CA CYS A 49 -6.26 8.57 -3.06
C CYS A 49 -5.37 9.77 -2.77
N SER A 50 -5.50 10.84 -3.57
CA SER A 50 -4.69 12.06 -3.43
C SER A 50 -5.25 13.06 -2.43
N ALA A 51 -6.57 13.11 -2.25
CA ALA A 51 -7.19 14.09 -1.37
C ALA A 51 -7.17 13.67 0.11
N ALA A 52 -7.23 12.38 0.40
CA ALA A 52 -7.44 11.91 1.76
C ALA A 52 -6.60 10.68 2.15
N HIS A 53 -6.48 9.66 1.32
CA HIS A 53 -5.88 8.40 1.75
C HIS A 53 -4.38 8.52 2.02
N LEU A 54 -3.59 8.87 1.01
CA LEU A 54 -2.15 9.09 1.20
C LEU A 54 -1.86 10.23 2.18
N PRO A 55 -2.49 11.41 2.07
CA PRO A 55 -2.23 12.49 3.02
C PRO A 55 -2.51 12.11 4.48
N GLY A 56 -3.53 11.31 4.75
CA GLY A 56 -3.82 10.82 6.10
C GLY A 56 -2.66 10.03 6.69
N PHE A 57 -2.08 9.13 5.92
CA PHE A 57 -0.91 8.37 6.37
C PHE A 57 0.34 9.23 6.51
N VAL A 58 0.51 10.23 5.67
CA VAL A 58 1.62 11.20 5.81
C VAL A 58 1.51 11.96 7.14
N VAL A 59 0.33 12.46 7.46
CA VAL A 59 0.08 13.20 8.71
C VAL A 59 0.29 12.30 9.94
N ASP A 60 -0.17 11.07 9.87
CA ASP A 60 -0.16 10.15 11.00
C ASP A 60 1.08 9.24 11.07
N ALA A 61 2.06 9.43 10.19
CA ALA A 61 3.24 8.57 10.09
C ALA A 61 3.98 8.45 11.43
N ASP A 62 4.21 9.57 12.13
CA ASP A 62 4.91 9.57 13.41
C ASP A 62 4.09 8.85 14.50
N LYS A 63 2.78 9.00 14.48
CA LYS A 63 1.89 8.32 15.43
C LYS A 63 1.91 6.81 15.22
N LEU A 64 1.92 6.36 13.96
CA LEU A 64 2.03 4.95 13.62
C LEU A 64 3.36 4.37 14.11
N LYS A 65 4.46 5.06 13.85
CA LYS A 65 5.79 4.63 14.31
C LYS A 65 5.90 4.61 15.83
N ALA A 66 5.28 5.56 16.51
CA ALA A 66 5.23 5.58 17.98
C ALA A 66 4.50 4.37 18.58
N LYS A 67 3.61 3.74 17.80
CA LYS A 67 2.91 2.51 18.20
C LYS A 67 3.64 1.22 17.81
N GLY A 68 4.88 1.31 17.36
CA GLY A 68 5.72 0.16 17.06
C GLY A 68 5.74 -0.26 15.59
N VAL A 69 5.19 0.55 14.70
CA VAL A 69 5.25 0.29 13.26
C VAL A 69 6.65 0.64 12.75
N ASP A 70 7.32 -0.33 12.13
CA ASP A 70 8.68 -0.15 11.59
C ASP A 70 8.67 0.55 10.23
N SER A 71 7.68 0.23 9.39
CA SER A 71 7.57 0.76 8.03
C SER A 71 6.12 0.99 7.65
N ILE A 72 5.90 2.02 6.84
CA ILE A 72 4.61 2.30 6.20
C ILE A 72 4.83 2.17 4.70
N ILE A 73 4.02 1.36 4.04
CA ILE A 73 4.15 1.08 2.60
C ILE A 73 2.83 1.42 1.92
N CYS A 74 2.92 2.20 0.84
CA CYS A 74 1.81 2.47 -0.07
C CYS A 74 2.05 1.73 -1.37
N THR A 75 1.07 0.98 -1.85
CA THR A 75 1.16 0.31 -3.15
C THR A 75 -0.03 0.65 -4.04
N SER A 76 0.19 0.58 -5.33
CA SER A 76 -0.83 0.81 -6.34
C SER A 76 -0.38 0.17 -7.65
N VAL A 77 -1.35 -0.11 -8.53
CA VAL A 77 -1.07 -0.58 -9.90
C VAL A 77 -0.68 0.63 -10.75
N ASN A 78 0.53 1.11 -10.50
CA ASN A 78 1.17 2.21 -11.22
C ASN A 78 2.65 1.88 -11.32
N ASP A 79 3.33 2.47 -12.31
CA ASP A 79 4.76 2.29 -12.45
C ASP A 79 5.56 3.05 -11.38
N THR A 80 6.85 2.77 -11.33
CA THR A 80 7.75 3.35 -10.32
C THR A 80 7.87 4.87 -10.45
N PHE A 81 7.87 5.40 -11.65
CA PHE A 81 7.99 6.85 -11.89
C PHE A 81 6.77 7.59 -11.38
N VAL A 82 5.59 7.05 -11.65
CA VAL A 82 4.33 7.63 -11.16
C VAL A 82 4.26 7.57 -9.64
N MET A 83 4.61 6.44 -9.04
CA MET A 83 4.60 6.29 -7.58
C MET A 83 5.58 7.24 -6.90
N ASP A 84 6.77 7.40 -7.45
CA ASP A 84 7.76 8.35 -6.93
C ASP A 84 7.26 9.79 -7.00
N ALA A 85 6.75 10.20 -8.16
CA ALA A 85 6.21 11.54 -8.35
C ALA A 85 5.04 11.83 -7.41
N TRP A 86 4.17 10.85 -7.22
CA TRP A 86 3.01 10.99 -6.33
C TRP A 86 3.44 11.13 -4.86
N GLY A 87 4.40 10.32 -4.43
CA GLY A 87 4.97 10.43 -3.08
C GLY A 87 5.61 11.80 -2.84
N LYS A 88 6.39 12.31 -3.80
CA LYS A 88 7.02 13.63 -3.71
C LYS A 88 5.99 14.76 -3.67
N ALA A 89 4.93 14.65 -4.47
CA ALA A 89 3.86 15.66 -4.50
C ALA A 89 3.14 15.77 -3.14
N HIS A 90 3.15 14.72 -2.34
CA HIS A 90 2.47 14.68 -1.04
C HIS A 90 3.43 14.67 0.16
N ASN A 91 4.72 14.91 -0.05
CA ASN A 91 5.74 14.92 1.00
C ASN A 91 5.76 13.60 1.80
N ALA A 92 5.70 12.49 1.09
CA ALA A 92 5.57 11.15 1.69
C ALA A 92 6.93 10.48 1.92
N GLU A 93 7.93 11.21 2.42
CA GLU A 93 9.30 10.70 2.62
C GLU A 93 9.36 9.54 3.61
N GLN A 94 8.43 9.48 4.55
CA GLN A 94 8.36 8.41 5.55
C GLN A 94 7.61 7.18 5.07
N ILE A 95 7.07 7.21 3.85
CA ILE A 95 6.28 6.13 3.27
C ILE A 95 7.04 5.52 2.10
N ILE A 96 7.18 4.21 2.09
CA ILE A 96 7.75 3.48 0.96
C ILE A 96 6.69 3.42 -0.14
N MET A 97 6.98 4.02 -1.28
CA MET A 97 6.09 4.03 -2.44
C MET A 97 6.42 2.82 -3.31
N LEU A 98 5.64 1.76 -3.16
CA LEU A 98 5.88 0.46 -3.80
C LEU A 98 5.05 0.34 -5.08
N ALA A 99 5.73 0.19 -6.21
CA ALA A 99 5.10 0.13 -7.52
C ALA A 99 4.73 -1.31 -7.90
N ASP A 100 3.44 -1.57 -8.10
CA ASP A 100 2.90 -2.84 -8.58
C ASP A 100 2.38 -2.66 -10.02
N GLY A 101 3.27 -2.24 -10.91
CA GLY A 101 2.92 -1.81 -12.27
C GLY A 101 2.17 -2.85 -13.12
N LEU A 102 2.40 -4.13 -12.86
CA LEU A 102 1.76 -5.23 -13.59
C LEU A 102 0.62 -5.89 -12.79
N ALA A 103 0.22 -5.30 -11.67
CA ALA A 103 -0.80 -5.85 -10.77
C ALA A 103 -0.45 -7.26 -10.23
N GLU A 104 0.81 -7.64 -10.21
CA GLU A 104 1.23 -8.98 -9.77
C GLU A 104 0.95 -9.21 -8.30
N PHE A 105 1.26 -8.24 -7.46
CA PHE A 105 0.99 -8.33 -6.02
C PHE A 105 -0.52 -8.28 -5.76
N ALA A 106 -1.23 -7.36 -6.39
CA ALA A 106 -2.69 -7.24 -6.25
C ALA A 106 -3.40 -8.54 -6.63
N LYS A 107 -2.96 -9.19 -7.70
CA LYS A 107 -3.49 -10.50 -8.12
C LYS A 107 -3.12 -11.60 -7.13
N ALA A 108 -1.89 -11.62 -6.66
CA ALA A 108 -1.41 -12.66 -5.74
C ALA A 108 -2.16 -12.64 -4.40
N VAL A 109 -2.51 -11.45 -3.88
CA VAL A 109 -3.31 -11.33 -2.65
C VAL A 109 -4.83 -11.41 -2.91
N GLY A 110 -5.25 -11.43 -4.18
CA GLY A 110 -6.67 -11.54 -4.54
C GLY A 110 -7.48 -10.28 -4.28
N LEU A 111 -6.84 -9.11 -4.32
CA LEU A 111 -7.47 -7.81 -4.02
C LEU A 111 -7.45 -6.89 -5.24
N THR A 112 -7.88 -7.42 -6.37
CA THR A 112 -8.01 -6.66 -7.61
C THR A 112 -9.45 -6.17 -7.82
N GLN A 113 -9.58 -5.16 -8.67
CA GLN A 113 -10.86 -4.73 -9.20
C GLN A 113 -10.70 -4.39 -10.68
N ASP A 114 -11.73 -4.65 -11.46
CA ASP A 114 -11.75 -4.31 -12.87
C ASP A 114 -12.33 -2.91 -13.05
N ARG A 115 -11.51 -1.98 -13.51
CA ARG A 115 -11.90 -0.61 -13.80
C ARG A 115 -11.82 -0.30 -15.29
N THR A 116 -12.02 -1.29 -16.12
CA THR A 116 -11.99 -1.15 -17.58
C THR A 116 -13.03 -0.13 -18.07
N ALA A 117 -14.20 -0.07 -17.43
CA ALA A 117 -15.23 0.92 -17.76
C ALA A 117 -14.75 2.37 -17.62
N SER A 118 -13.78 2.61 -16.72
CA SER A 118 -13.13 3.91 -16.53
C SER A 118 -11.82 4.02 -17.31
N GLN A 119 -11.53 3.07 -18.18
CA GLN A 119 -10.29 2.99 -18.96
C GLN A 119 -9.03 2.86 -18.10
N MET A 120 -9.17 2.31 -16.90
CA MET A 120 -8.06 2.12 -15.97
C MET A 120 -7.59 0.66 -15.93
N GLY A 121 -8.34 -0.26 -16.52
CA GLY A 121 -7.99 -1.67 -16.54
C GLY A 121 -8.10 -2.33 -15.16
N ILE A 122 -7.24 -3.31 -14.92
CA ILE A 122 -7.20 -4.02 -13.63
C ILE A 122 -6.39 -3.20 -12.64
N ARG A 123 -6.99 -2.90 -11.51
CA ARG A 123 -6.39 -2.10 -10.42
C ARG A 123 -6.49 -2.84 -9.09
N SER A 124 -5.78 -2.34 -8.10
CA SER A 124 -5.94 -2.82 -6.72
C SER A 124 -7.26 -2.30 -6.14
N GLN A 125 -7.88 -3.11 -5.29
CA GLN A 125 -8.89 -2.60 -4.38
C GLN A 125 -8.23 -1.67 -3.36
N ARG A 126 -9.02 -0.84 -2.69
CA ARG A 126 -8.55 -0.01 -1.59
C ARG A 126 -8.55 -0.85 -0.32
N TYR A 127 -7.36 -1.09 0.24
CA TYR A 127 -7.25 -1.86 1.47
C TYR A 127 -6.14 -1.31 2.36
N ALA A 128 -6.14 -1.72 3.63
CA ALA A 128 -5.04 -1.48 4.54
C ALA A 128 -4.84 -2.71 5.42
N MET A 129 -3.60 -3.02 5.69
CA MET A 129 -3.19 -4.17 6.48
C MET A 129 -2.23 -3.76 7.59
N ILE A 130 -2.31 -4.47 8.71
CA ILE A 130 -1.21 -4.53 9.68
C ILE A 130 -0.57 -5.89 9.48
N VAL A 131 0.72 -5.90 9.22
CA VAL A 131 1.50 -7.10 8.89
C VAL A 131 2.63 -7.23 9.91
N ASN A 132 2.78 -8.40 10.51
CA ASN A 132 3.85 -8.67 11.47
C ASN A 132 4.69 -9.85 10.96
N ASP A 133 5.95 -9.59 10.65
CA ASP A 133 6.88 -10.59 10.10
C ASP A 133 6.26 -11.36 8.92
N GLY A 134 5.64 -10.62 8.01
CA GLY A 134 5.01 -11.17 6.80
C GLY A 134 3.61 -11.74 6.97
N VAL A 135 3.12 -11.87 8.20
CA VAL A 135 1.80 -12.44 8.48
C VAL A 135 0.78 -11.33 8.67
N VAL A 136 -0.35 -11.44 7.98
CA VAL A 136 -1.45 -10.46 8.07
C VAL A 136 -2.14 -10.57 9.42
N GLU A 137 -2.10 -9.49 10.21
CA GLU A 137 -2.80 -9.41 11.50
C GLU A 137 -4.14 -8.70 11.41
N VAL A 138 -4.24 -7.68 10.53
CA VAL A 138 -5.46 -6.92 10.28
C VAL A 138 -5.59 -6.71 8.78
N LEU A 139 -6.79 -6.87 8.26
CA LEU A 139 -7.11 -6.58 6.86
C LEU A 139 -8.45 -5.84 6.80
N ASN A 140 -8.41 -4.60 6.36
CA ASN A 140 -9.60 -3.79 6.11
C ASN A 140 -9.68 -3.46 4.61
N ILE A 141 -10.89 -3.53 4.07
CA ILE A 141 -11.15 -3.28 2.64
C ILE A 141 -12.29 -2.26 2.55
N ASP A 142 -12.09 -1.21 1.78
CA ASP A 142 -13.13 -0.24 1.45
C ASP A 142 -13.54 -0.41 -0.01
N GLU A 143 -14.71 -0.94 -0.26
CA GLU A 143 -15.25 -1.06 -1.63
C GLU A 143 -15.59 0.29 -2.22
N LYS A 144 -16.01 1.22 -1.38
CA LYS A 144 -16.37 2.60 -1.77
C LYS A 144 -15.85 3.58 -0.73
N GLY A 145 -15.24 4.66 -1.20
CA GLY A 145 -14.80 5.75 -0.34
C GLY A 145 -13.59 5.41 0.51
N LEU A 146 -13.50 6.02 1.67
CA LEU A 146 -12.39 5.89 2.60
C LEU A 146 -12.93 5.90 4.02
N GLU A 147 -13.01 4.74 4.64
CA GLU A 147 -13.54 4.57 6.01
C GLU A 147 -12.62 3.68 6.85
N THR A 148 -12.61 2.38 6.56
CA THR A 148 -11.90 1.39 7.38
C THR A 148 -10.42 1.27 7.03
N THR A 149 -10.00 1.82 5.88
CA THR A 149 -8.61 1.76 5.41
C THR A 149 -7.82 3.04 5.68
N SER A 150 -8.42 4.01 6.36
CA SER A 150 -7.76 5.27 6.72
C SER A 150 -6.68 5.05 7.77
N SER A 151 -5.77 6.03 7.89
CA SER A 151 -4.75 6.01 8.94
C SER A 151 -5.37 6.00 10.34
N GLU A 152 -6.48 6.72 10.53
CA GLU A 152 -7.21 6.73 11.82
C GLU A 152 -7.72 5.34 12.18
N ALA A 153 -8.33 4.64 11.22
CA ALA A 153 -8.84 3.28 11.44
C ALA A 153 -7.70 2.30 11.78
N ILE A 154 -6.57 2.43 11.11
CA ILE A 154 -5.40 1.59 11.38
C ILE A 154 -4.78 1.92 12.74
N LEU A 155 -4.68 3.19 13.11
CA LEU A 155 -4.22 3.59 14.45
C LEU A 155 -5.09 2.99 15.55
N ALA A 156 -6.39 2.95 15.36
CA ALA A 156 -7.33 2.37 16.31
C ALA A 156 -7.16 0.86 16.47
N ALA A 157 -6.63 0.18 15.45
CA ALA A 157 -6.41 -1.27 15.44
C ALA A 157 -5.02 -1.67 15.99
N LEU A 158 -4.14 -0.72 16.23
CA LEU A 158 -2.78 -0.97 16.75
C LEU A 158 -2.72 -1.10 18.27
#